data_b39fdcdd6ee798977619e1c0b5237b2f
#
_entry.id   b39fdcdd6ee798977619e1c0b5237b2f
#
_cell.length_a   1.000
_cell.length_b   1.000
_cell.length_c   1.000
_cell.angle_alpha   90.00
_cell.angle_beta   90.00
_cell.angle_gamma   90.00
#
_symmetry.space_group_name_H-M   'P 1'
#
loop_
_entity.id
_entity.type
_entity.pdbx_description
1 polymer ?
#
loop_
_entity_poly.entity_id
_entity_poly.type
_entity_poly.pdbx_seq_one_letter_code
_entity_poly.pdbx_strand_id
1 'polypeptide(L)'
;MLVVLLALVLTGCSGGSGGSGGAEAKPSPERPGEWWRPRPGLDWQWQLTGRLDTSVDVPVYDIDGFHHSEETVDALHRDGRKVVCYLSTGAWEDFRPDADDFPRSVIGRGNGWEGERWLDIRRTDVLEPLMAERLDMCHDKGFDAVEPDNMDGYRNRTGFPLTAGDQLRYNRLIARLAHERGMAVGLKNDLDQIPELVGDFDFAVNEQCAQYGECERLTPFVEAGKAVFHVEYELPTARFCADSRRLGLSSLLKRWSLDAWRRTC
;
A
#
# COMPACT_ATOMS: atom_id res chain seq x y z
N MET A 1 -10.68 -44.91 -64.80
CA MET A 1 -10.01 -43.93 -65.72
C MET A 1 -10.47 -42.54 -65.31
N LEU A 2 -9.68 -41.82 -64.56
CA LEU A 2 -9.63 -40.35 -64.54
C LEU A 2 -8.33 -39.91 -63.89
N VAL A 3 -7.60 -39.15 -64.67
CA VAL A 3 -6.26 -38.65 -64.36
C VAL A 3 -6.39 -37.41 -63.45
N VAL A 4 -5.64 -37.35 -62.33
CA VAL A 4 -5.51 -36.16 -61.54
C VAL A 4 -4.12 -35.57 -61.75
N LEU A 5 -4.07 -34.38 -62.29
CA LEU A 5 -2.88 -33.58 -62.54
C LEU A 5 -2.46 -32.91 -61.19
N LEU A 6 -1.22 -33.11 -60.81
CA LEU A 6 -0.53 -32.42 -59.73
C LEU A 6 0.12 -31.17 -60.27
N ALA A 7 -0.21 -30.00 -59.75
CA ALA A 7 0.50 -28.76 -60.02
C ALA A 7 1.32 -28.36 -58.78
N LEU A 8 2.64 -28.43 -58.91
CA LEU A 8 3.59 -27.83 -57.97
C LEU A 8 3.72 -26.33 -58.31
N VAL A 9 3.54 -25.50 -57.30
CA VAL A 9 3.96 -24.08 -57.31
C VAL A 9 5.00 -23.86 -56.24
N LEU A 10 6.23 -23.64 -56.72
CA LEU A 10 7.35 -23.13 -55.95
C LEU A 10 7.26 -21.60 -55.92
N THR A 11 7.23 -20.97 -54.77
CA THR A 11 7.52 -19.53 -54.63
C THR A 11 8.40 -19.26 -53.43
N GLY A 12 9.36 -18.44 -53.66
CA GLY A 12 10.59 -18.24 -52.98
C GLY A 12 10.57 -17.52 -51.64
N CYS A 13 11.66 -17.71 -50.91
CA CYS A 13 12.08 -16.96 -49.76
C CYS A 13 12.40 -15.49 -50.12
N SER A 14 11.84 -14.55 -49.38
CA SER A 14 12.48 -13.26 -49.18
C SER A 14 12.52 -12.95 -47.67
N GLY A 15 13.73 -12.78 -47.18
CA GLY A 15 14.01 -12.41 -45.79
C GLY A 15 13.57 -10.97 -45.52
N GLY A 16 12.86 -10.77 -44.41
CA GLY A 16 12.56 -9.48 -43.85
C GLY A 16 12.93 -9.52 -42.36
N SER A 17 14.03 -8.86 -42.00
CA SER A 17 14.40 -8.56 -40.62
C SER A 17 13.42 -7.55 -40.08
N GLY A 18 12.49 -8.00 -39.24
CA GLY A 18 11.55 -7.15 -38.47
C GLY A 18 12.00 -7.05 -37.01
N GLY A 19 12.39 -5.85 -36.59
CA GLY A 19 12.73 -5.55 -35.21
C GLY A 19 11.56 -5.82 -34.27
N SER A 20 11.83 -6.51 -33.19
CA SER A 20 10.92 -6.70 -32.05
C SER A 20 10.79 -5.40 -31.26
N GLY A 21 9.85 -4.55 -31.65
CA GLY A 21 9.32 -3.51 -30.78
C GLY A 21 8.47 -4.17 -29.70
N GLY A 22 8.95 -4.18 -28.47
CA GLY A 22 8.14 -4.54 -27.33
C GLY A 22 6.99 -3.56 -27.20
N ALA A 23 5.78 -3.99 -27.55
CA ALA A 23 4.58 -3.23 -27.24
C ALA A 23 4.35 -3.34 -25.71
N GLU A 24 4.57 -2.24 -25.02
CA GLU A 24 4.06 -2.11 -23.66
C GLU A 24 2.55 -2.36 -23.69
N ALA A 25 2.15 -3.43 -22.98
CA ALA A 25 0.75 -3.75 -22.83
C ALA A 25 0.08 -2.61 -22.04
N LYS A 26 -0.84 -1.88 -22.68
CA LYS A 26 -1.72 -0.95 -22.00
C LYS A 26 -2.43 -1.70 -20.86
N PRO A 27 -2.51 -1.10 -19.65
CA PRO A 27 -3.28 -1.71 -18.56
C PRO A 27 -4.71 -1.95 -19.05
N SER A 28 -5.19 -3.19 -18.87
CA SER A 28 -6.59 -3.53 -19.14
C SER A 28 -7.46 -2.78 -18.14
N PRO A 29 -8.63 -2.27 -18.56
CA PRO A 29 -9.57 -1.66 -17.62
C PRO A 29 -9.97 -2.69 -16.56
N GLU A 30 -9.89 -2.29 -15.30
CA GLU A 30 -10.27 -3.11 -14.14
C GLU A 30 -11.75 -3.48 -14.26
N ARG A 31 -12.09 -4.74 -13.99
CA ARG A 31 -13.48 -5.21 -14.01
C ARG A 31 -14.16 -4.82 -12.69
N PRO A 32 -15.47 -4.55 -12.66
CA PRO A 32 -16.18 -4.30 -11.41
C PRO A 32 -15.94 -5.42 -10.40
N GLY A 33 -15.41 -5.06 -9.21
CA GLY A 33 -14.99 -6.00 -8.16
C GLY A 33 -13.52 -6.42 -8.20
N GLU A 34 -12.73 -5.90 -9.13
CA GLU A 34 -11.29 -6.10 -9.22
C GLU A 34 -10.59 -4.78 -8.79
N TRP A 35 -9.91 -4.80 -7.65
CA TRP A 35 -9.06 -3.69 -7.20
C TRP A 35 -7.61 -3.88 -7.63
N TRP A 36 -6.84 -2.81 -7.55
CA TRP A 36 -5.42 -2.81 -7.88
C TRP A 36 -4.64 -3.82 -7.02
N ARG A 37 -3.68 -4.53 -7.63
CA ARG A 37 -2.81 -5.50 -6.95
C ARG A 37 -1.36 -5.12 -7.19
N PRO A 38 -0.73 -4.38 -6.26
CA PRO A 38 0.65 -3.97 -6.39
C PRO A 38 1.59 -5.17 -6.34
N ARG A 39 2.50 -5.23 -7.31
CA ARG A 39 3.48 -6.31 -7.45
C ARG A 39 4.84 -5.90 -6.89
N PRO A 40 5.71 -6.85 -6.48
CA PRO A 40 7.06 -6.55 -6.03
C PRO A 40 7.85 -5.74 -7.04
N GLY A 41 8.73 -4.85 -6.54
CA GLY A 41 9.63 -4.05 -7.37
C GLY A 41 9.06 -2.76 -7.93
N LEU A 42 7.85 -2.34 -7.52
CA LEU A 42 7.31 -1.03 -7.85
C LEU A 42 8.07 0.07 -7.09
N ASP A 43 8.56 1.07 -7.81
CA ASP A 43 9.03 2.30 -7.17
C ASP A 43 7.85 3.10 -6.64
N TRP A 44 8.09 3.85 -5.55
CA TRP A 44 7.03 4.61 -4.90
C TRP A 44 7.55 5.88 -4.24
N GLN A 45 6.66 6.83 -4.01
CA GLN A 45 6.89 8.00 -3.18
C GLN A 45 5.94 7.95 -1.99
N TRP A 46 6.48 8.08 -0.79
CA TRP A 46 5.72 8.26 0.43
C TRP A 46 5.89 9.69 0.92
N GLN A 47 4.82 10.47 0.84
CA GLN A 47 4.87 11.87 1.26
C GLN A 47 3.62 12.26 2.03
N LEU A 48 3.74 12.43 3.34
CA LEU A 48 2.62 12.75 4.23
C LEU A 48 2.62 14.21 4.68
N THR A 49 3.72 14.95 4.45
CA THR A 49 3.84 16.35 4.88
C THR A 49 4.34 17.27 3.78
N GLY A 50 4.07 18.57 3.96
CA GLY A 50 4.51 19.61 3.06
C GLY A 50 3.73 19.66 1.74
N ARG A 51 4.17 20.51 0.81
CA ARG A 51 3.60 20.56 -0.52
C ARG A 51 3.97 19.30 -1.30
N LEU A 52 2.98 18.60 -1.86
CA LEU A 52 3.20 17.39 -2.66
C LEU A 52 4.11 17.70 -3.86
N ASP A 53 5.18 16.92 -3.99
CA ASP A 53 6.09 16.96 -5.13
C ASP A 53 5.68 15.90 -6.16
N THR A 54 4.94 16.33 -7.16
CA THR A 54 4.48 15.47 -8.26
C THR A 54 5.54 15.28 -9.36
N SER A 55 6.72 15.90 -9.23
CA SER A 55 7.81 15.77 -10.21
C SER A 55 8.60 14.45 -10.04
N VAL A 56 8.40 13.73 -8.95
CA VAL A 56 9.03 12.41 -8.72
C VAL A 56 8.43 11.40 -9.69
N ASP A 57 9.24 10.88 -10.59
CA ASP A 57 8.77 9.94 -11.62
C ASP A 57 8.73 8.50 -11.07
N VAL A 58 7.60 8.15 -10.48
CA VAL A 58 7.33 6.82 -9.88
C VAL A 58 5.89 6.40 -10.14
N PRO A 59 5.62 5.10 -10.26
CA PRO A 59 4.28 4.59 -10.55
C PRO A 59 3.31 4.67 -9.37
N VAL A 60 3.80 4.85 -8.13
CA VAL A 60 2.98 4.81 -6.92
C VAL A 60 3.26 6.02 -6.03
N TYR A 61 2.21 6.70 -5.62
CA TYR A 61 2.23 7.75 -4.60
C TYR A 61 1.39 7.33 -3.41
N ASP A 62 1.97 7.42 -2.22
CA ASP A 62 1.29 7.24 -0.96
C ASP A 62 1.25 8.60 -0.24
N ILE A 63 0.05 9.12 -0.05
CA ILE A 63 -0.21 10.49 0.41
C ILE A 63 -1.36 10.53 1.42
N ASP A 64 -1.35 11.54 2.29
CA ASP A 64 -2.37 11.73 3.32
C ASP A 64 -3.76 11.96 2.71
N GLY A 65 -4.72 11.08 3.04
CA GLY A 65 -6.07 11.10 2.48
C GLY A 65 -6.89 12.32 2.86
N PHE A 66 -6.67 12.88 4.06
CA PHE A 66 -7.39 14.06 4.50
C PHE A 66 -6.90 15.35 3.85
N HIS A 67 -5.58 15.47 3.62
CA HIS A 67 -4.95 16.69 3.14
C HIS A 67 -5.03 16.88 1.63
N HIS A 68 -5.30 15.81 0.87
CA HIS A 68 -5.34 15.89 -0.59
C HIS A 68 -6.77 15.75 -1.12
N SER A 69 -7.06 16.51 -2.18
CA SER A 69 -8.37 16.52 -2.84
C SER A 69 -8.44 15.49 -3.97
N GLU A 70 -9.66 15.22 -4.46
CA GLU A 70 -9.94 14.45 -5.66
C GLU A 70 -9.14 14.97 -6.87
N GLU A 71 -9.03 16.29 -7.06
CA GLU A 71 -8.28 16.86 -8.19
C GLU A 71 -6.78 16.52 -8.13
N THR A 72 -6.21 16.36 -6.91
CA THR A 72 -4.83 15.92 -6.74
C THR A 72 -4.65 14.47 -7.17
N VAL A 73 -5.57 13.59 -6.76
CA VAL A 73 -5.58 12.18 -7.14
C VAL A 73 -5.77 12.03 -8.64
N ASP A 74 -6.72 12.75 -9.22
CA ASP A 74 -6.95 12.79 -10.66
C ASP A 74 -5.73 13.27 -11.47
N ALA A 75 -4.99 14.24 -10.93
CA ALA A 75 -3.77 14.72 -11.56
C ALA A 75 -2.69 13.61 -11.62
N LEU A 76 -2.52 12.88 -10.51
CA LEU A 76 -1.61 11.72 -10.45
C LEU A 76 -2.04 10.60 -11.39
N HIS A 77 -3.35 10.33 -11.49
CA HIS A 77 -3.90 9.34 -12.42
C HIS A 77 -3.68 9.74 -13.89
N ARG A 78 -3.81 11.01 -14.25
CA ARG A 78 -3.53 11.49 -15.62
C ARG A 78 -2.07 11.27 -16.01
N ASP A 79 -1.17 11.26 -15.02
CA ASP A 79 0.24 10.92 -15.22
C ASP A 79 0.52 9.40 -15.19
N GLY A 80 -0.53 8.57 -15.12
CA GLY A 80 -0.44 7.10 -15.13
C GLY A 80 -0.03 6.48 -13.80
N ARG A 81 -0.17 7.22 -12.68
CA ARG A 81 0.26 6.80 -11.34
C ARG A 81 -0.90 6.20 -10.55
N LYS A 82 -0.61 5.24 -9.69
CA LYS A 82 -1.53 4.73 -8.67
C LYS A 82 -1.35 5.51 -7.37
N VAL A 83 -2.45 5.73 -6.65
CA VAL A 83 -2.44 6.58 -5.46
C VAL A 83 -2.98 5.81 -4.26
N VAL A 84 -2.16 5.75 -3.19
CA VAL A 84 -2.49 5.12 -1.91
C VAL A 84 -2.92 6.20 -0.93
N CYS A 85 -4.03 5.97 -0.26
CA CYS A 85 -4.59 6.82 0.78
C CYS A 85 -4.02 6.45 2.14
N TYR A 86 -3.08 7.25 2.67
CA TYR A 86 -2.67 7.11 4.06
C TYR A 86 -3.76 7.66 5.00
N LEU A 87 -4.11 6.87 5.99
CA LEU A 87 -4.92 7.29 7.13
C LEU A 87 -4.67 6.40 8.35
N SER A 88 -4.78 6.93 9.57
CA SER A 88 -4.68 6.11 10.76
C SER A 88 -6.00 5.36 11.03
N THR A 89 -5.91 4.06 11.31
CA THR A 89 -7.05 3.24 11.73
C THR A 89 -6.94 2.74 13.16
N GLY A 90 -5.73 2.68 13.71
CA GLY A 90 -5.47 2.23 15.07
C GLY A 90 -5.20 3.35 16.06
N ALA A 91 -5.13 4.60 15.60
CA ALA A 91 -4.98 5.78 16.45
C ALA A 91 -6.01 6.87 16.13
N TRP A 92 -6.42 7.57 17.16
CA TRP A 92 -7.14 8.84 17.10
C TRP A 92 -6.12 9.98 16.98
N GLU A 93 -6.44 10.95 16.13
CA GLU A 93 -5.61 12.12 15.85
C GLU A 93 -6.45 13.38 16.11
N ASP A 94 -6.02 14.25 17.06
CA ASP A 94 -6.79 15.42 17.51
C ASP A 94 -6.93 16.53 16.45
N PHE A 95 -6.11 16.46 15.42
CA PHE A 95 -6.08 17.41 14.30
C PHE A 95 -6.91 16.99 13.08
N ARG A 96 -7.54 15.81 13.11
CA ARG A 96 -8.41 15.36 12.00
C ARG A 96 -9.79 15.98 12.08
N PRO A 97 -10.43 16.23 10.93
CA PRO A 97 -11.77 16.83 10.89
C PRO A 97 -12.84 16.03 11.65
N ASP A 98 -12.67 14.71 11.74
CA ASP A 98 -13.58 13.76 12.39
C ASP A 98 -13.18 13.43 13.84
N ALA A 99 -12.25 14.17 14.43
CA ALA A 99 -11.74 13.88 15.78
C ALA A 99 -12.84 13.89 16.86
N ASP A 100 -13.82 14.77 16.72
CA ASP A 100 -14.93 14.92 17.68
C ASP A 100 -15.98 13.79 17.59
N ASP A 101 -15.98 12.99 16.53
CA ASP A 101 -16.89 11.86 16.33
C ASP A 101 -16.47 10.63 17.15
N PHE A 102 -15.24 10.62 17.65
CA PHE A 102 -14.72 9.52 18.46
C PHE A 102 -15.11 9.67 19.93
N PRO A 103 -15.88 8.74 20.51
CA PRO A 103 -16.18 8.76 21.94
C PRO A 103 -14.91 8.64 22.79
N ARG A 104 -14.79 9.43 23.85
CA ARG A 104 -13.62 9.37 24.75
C ARG A 104 -13.34 7.98 25.32
N SER A 105 -14.33 7.11 25.39
CA SER A 105 -14.21 5.74 25.91
C SER A 105 -13.35 4.83 25.03
N VAL A 106 -13.13 5.17 23.74
CA VAL A 106 -12.27 4.38 22.85
C VAL A 106 -10.87 5.01 22.67
N ILE A 107 -10.61 6.20 23.22
CA ILE A 107 -9.35 6.92 23.10
C ILE A 107 -8.44 6.55 24.27
N GLY A 108 -7.31 5.95 23.98
CA GLY A 108 -6.35 5.41 24.93
C GLY A 108 -5.20 6.35 25.29
N ARG A 109 -4.01 5.78 25.42
CA ARG A 109 -2.76 6.50 25.69
C ARG A 109 -2.17 7.04 24.39
N GLY A 110 -1.30 8.05 24.51
CA GLY A 110 -0.49 8.53 23.38
C GLY A 110 0.36 7.41 22.77
N ASN A 111 0.54 7.44 21.46
CA ASN A 111 1.34 6.47 20.71
C ASN A 111 2.80 6.92 20.50
N GLY A 112 3.15 8.13 20.92
CA GLY A 112 4.48 8.72 20.79
C GLY A 112 4.51 9.92 19.84
N TRP A 113 3.47 10.12 19.05
CA TRP A 113 3.31 11.29 18.19
C TRP A 113 2.41 12.33 18.86
N GLU A 114 2.73 13.60 18.66
CA GLU A 114 1.95 14.71 19.22
C GLU A 114 0.54 14.73 18.59
N GLY A 115 -0.48 14.84 19.43
CA GLY A 115 -1.87 14.83 19.00
C GLY A 115 -2.47 13.44 18.76
N GLU A 116 -1.67 12.36 18.86
CA GLU A 116 -2.12 11.01 18.55
C GLU A 116 -2.28 10.10 19.78
N ARG A 117 -3.30 9.27 19.77
CA ARG A 117 -3.60 8.33 20.85
C ARG A 117 -4.15 7.01 20.30
N TRP A 118 -3.71 5.89 20.84
CA TRP A 118 -4.20 4.57 20.50
C TRP A 118 -5.71 4.44 20.66
N LEU A 119 -6.34 3.67 19.77
CA LEU A 119 -7.76 3.33 19.85
C LEU A 119 -7.99 1.98 20.55
N ASP A 120 -9.15 1.82 21.21
CA ASP A 120 -9.63 0.53 21.69
C ASP A 120 -10.25 -0.27 20.54
N ILE A 121 -9.42 -0.95 19.77
CA ILE A 121 -9.82 -1.72 18.58
C ILE A 121 -10.75 -2.91 18.87
N ARG A 122 -11.00 -3.22 20.15
CA ARG A 122 -12.03 -4.22 20.55
C ARG A 122 -13.45 -3.69 20.33
N ARG A 123 -13.59 -2.37 20.30
CA ARG A 123 -14.87 -1.67 20.15
C ARG A 123 -15.23 -1.47 18.68
N THR A 124 -15.28 -2.60 17.95
CA THR A 124 -15.66 -2.57 16.53
C THR A 124 -17.07 -2.03 16.32
N ASP A 125 -17.96 -2.18 17.30
CA ASP A 125 -19.29 -1.57 17.32
C ASP A 125 -19.28 -0.04 17.19
N VAL A 126 -18.20 0.60 17.66
CA VAL A 126 -18.00 2.06 17.58
C VAL A 126 -17.10 2.42 16.39
N LEU A 127 -16.03 1.68 16.20
CA LEU A 127 -14.98 2.06 15.24
C LEU A 127 -15.32 1.68 13.79
N GLU A 128 -16.11 0.61 13.55
CA GLU A 128 -16.45 0.20 12.19
C GLU A 128 -17.13 1.32 11.39
N PRO A 129 -18.18 2.00 11.88
CA PRO A 129 -18.79 3.09 11.14
C PRO A 129 -17.84 4.27 10.88
N LEU A 130 -17.00 4.64 11.87
CA LEU A 130 -16.04 5.73 11.71
C LEU A 130 -14.95 5.40 10.67
N MET A 131 -14.44 4.16 10.70
CA MET A 131 -13.47 3.71 9.69
C MET A 131 -14.10 3.55 8.32
N ALA A 132 -15.37 3.15 8.24
CA ALA A 132 -16.12 3.10 6.99
C ALA A 132 -16.19 4.49 6.35
N GLU A 133 -16.52 5.54 7.11
CA GLU A 133 -16.56 6.93 6.62
C GLU A 133 -15.19 7.43 6.15
N ARG A 134 -14.10 7.10 6.89
CA ARG A 134 -12.73 7.40 6.44
C ARG A 134 -12.38 6.71 5.12
N LEU A 135 -12.79 5.46 4.95
CA LEU A 135 -12.56 4.71 3.72
C LEU A 135 -13.46 5.18 2.57
N ASP A 136 -14.71 5.62 2.87
CA ASP A 136 -15.59 6.27 1.88
C ASP A 136 -14.93 7.57 1.37
N MET A 137 -14.34 8.37 2.25
CA MET A 137 -13.58 9.56 1.84
C MET A 137 -12.43 9.24 0.88
N CYS A 138 -11.65 8.19 1.14
CA CYS A 138 -10.59 7.76 0.21
C CYS A 138 -11.16 7.30 -1.13
N HIS A 139 -12.18 6.45 -1.11
CA HIS A 139 -12.86 5.97 -2.30
C HIS A 139 -13.43 7.12 -3.14
N ASP A 140 -14.16 8.03 -2.51
CA ASP A 140 -14.83 9.16 -3.18
C ASP A 140 -13.83 10.15 -3.80
N LYS A 141 -12.62 10.25 -3.24
CA LYS A 141 -11.50 10.99 -3.83
C LYS A 141 -10.75 10.23 -4.94
N GLY A 142 -11.14 8.98 -5.22
CA GLY A 142 -10.60 8.17 -6.30
C GLY A 142 -9.30 7.43 -5.98
N PHE A 143 -8.89 7.28 -4.72
CA PHE A 143 -7.71 6.52 -4.37
C PHE A 143 -7.82 5.05 -4.79
N ASP A 144 -6.72 4.44 -5.24
CA ASP A 144 -6.66 3.04 -5.68
C ASP A 144 -6.47 2.05 -4.53
N ALA A 145 -5.92 2.53 -3.42
CA ALA A 145 -5.55 1.72 -2.27
C ALA A 145 -5.56 2.52 -0.97
N VAL A 146 -5.47 1.80 0.14
CA VAL A 146 -5.33 2.39 1.49
C VAL A 146 -4.09 1.86 2.18
N GLU A 147 -3.34 2.75 2.84
CA GLU A 147 -2.39 2.43 3.90
C GLU A 147 -3.04 2.76 5.25
N PRO A 148 -3.65 1.77 5.94
CA PRO A 148 -4.18 1.96 7.28
C PRO A 148 -3.06 1.89 8.31
N ASP A 149 -2.79 2.97 9.03
CA ASP A 149 -1.70 3.03 10.00
C ASP A 149 -2.13 2.57 11.41
N ASN A 150 -1.14 2.27 12.26
CA ASN A 150 -1.28 1.83 13.66
C ASN A 150 -2.00 0.48 13.81
N MET A 151 -1.64 -0.50 12.98
CA MET A 151 -2.27 -1.82 12.94
C MET A 151 -1.65 -2.87 13.86
N ASP A 152 -0.82 -2.48 14.82
CA ASP A 152 -0.10 -3.36 15.76
C ASP A 152 -0.27 -2.95 17.24
N GLY A 153 -1.35 -2.26 17.55
CA GLY A 153 -1.62 -1.71 18.88
C GLY A 153 -1.50 -2.73 20.02
N TYR A 154 -1.80 -4.01 19.78
CA TYR A 154 -1.70 -5.07 20.81
C TYR A 154 -0.29 -5.27 21.38
N ARG A 155 0.74 -4.86 20.64
CA ARG A 155 2.14 -4.88 21.10
C ARG A 155 2.53 -3.63 21.87
N ASN A 156 1.66 -2.64 21.93
CA ASN A 156 1.93 -1.30 22.41
C ASN A 156 1.21 -1.02 23.73
N ARG A 157 1.64 0.02 24.42
CA ARG A 157 1.05 0.45 25.70
C ARG A 157 -0.18 1.34 25.47
N THR A 158 -1.19 0.81 24.81
CA THR A 158 -2.38 1.56 24.37
C THR A 158 -3.25 2.10 25.51
N GLY A 159 -3.15 1.53 26.70
CA GLY A 159 -4.09 1.79 27.81
C GLY A 159 -5.24 0.81 27.87
N PHE A 160 -5.37 -0.07 26.88
CA PHE A 160 -6.36 -1.14 26.80
C PHE A 160 -5.67 -2.51 26.82
N PRO A 161 -6.32 -3.55 27.37
CA PRO A 161 -5.78 -4.91 27.36
C PRO A 161 -6.05 -5.59 25.99
N LEU A 162 -5.45 -5.05 24.93
CA LEU A 162 -5.56 -5.61 23.59
C LEU A 162 -4.82 -6.94 23.49
N THR A 163 -5.40 -7.89 22.79
CA THR A 163 -4.79 -9.19 22.50
C THR A 163 -4.44 -9.30 21.01
N ALA A 164 -3.56 -10.24 20.66
CA ALA A 164 -3.27 -10.58 19.26
C ALA A 164 -4.54 -10.96 18.49
N GLY A 165 -5.48 -11.67 19.14
CA GLY A 165 -6.76 -12.01 18.53
C GLY A 165 -7.67 -10.80 18.28
N ASP A 166 -7.60 -9.77 19.13
CA ASP A 166 -8.33 -8.51 18.89
C ASP A 166 -7.76 -7.80 17.67
N GLN A 167 -6.42 -7.74 17.54
CA GLN A 167 -5.75 -7.12 16.41
C GLN A 167 -6.07 -7.83 15.10
N LEU A 168 -5.98 -9.16 15.05
CA LEU A 168 -6.34 -9.94 13.86
C LEU A 168 -7.78 -9.66 13.39
N ARG A 169 -8.74 -9.61 14.33
CA ARG A 169 -10.13 -9.32 13.97
C ARG A 169 -10.28 -7.91 13.41
N TYR A 170 -9.61 -6.94 14.03
CA TYR A 170 -9.68 -5.55 13.60
C TYR A 170 -8.99 -5.32 12.26
N ASN A 171 -7.80 -5.88 12.06
CA ASN A 171 -7.07 -5.78 10.79
C ASN A 171 -7.88 -6.39 9.63
N ARG A 172 -8.52 -7.55 9.85
CA ARG A 172 -9.44 -8.14 8.86
C ARG A 172 -10.69 -7.31 8.61
N LEU A 173 -11.22 -6.63 9.63
CA LEU A 173 -12.33 -5.69 9.47
C LEU A 173 -11.93 -4.54 8.52
N ILE A 174 -10.77 -3.92 8.74
CA ILE A 174 -10.28 -2.82 7.90
C ILE A 174 -10.04 -3.31 6.46
N ALA A 175 -9.42 -4.48 6.28
CA ALA A 175 -9.20 -5.06 4.95
C ALA A 175 -10.54 -5.29 4.20
N ARG A 176 -11.54 -5.86 4.88
CA ARG A 176 -12.87 -6.06 4.32
C ARG A 176 -13.53 -4.74 3.89
N LEU A 177 -13.47 -3.72 4.74
CA LEU A 177 -14.07 -2.41 4.45
C LEU A 177 -13.42 -1.72 3.23
N ALA A 178 -12.09 -1.87 3.05
CA ALA A 178 -11.39 -1.36 1.87
C ALA A 178 -11.80 -2.14 0.60
N HIS A 179 -11.84 -3.47 0.66
CA HIS A 179 -12.24 -4.31 -0.46
C HIS A 179 -13.70 -4.12 -0.88
N GLU A 180 -14.62 -3.89 0.06
CA GLU A 180 -16.03 -3.55 -0.23
C GLU A 180 -16.16 -2.27 -1.04
N ARG A 181 -15.15 -1.39 -0.99
CA ARG A 181 -15.04 -0.14 -1.76
C ARG A 181 -14.19 -0.26 -3.03
N GLY A 182 -13.73 -1.47 -3.36
CA GLY A 182 -12.90 -1.69 -4.55
C GLY A 182 -11.48 -1.14 -4.44
N MET A 183 -11.00 -0.86 -3.23
CA MET A 183 -9.63 -0.40 -2.96
C MET A 183 -8.73 -1.54 -2.50
N ALA A 184 -7.49 -1.56 -2.94
CA ALA A 184 -6.45 -2.40 -2.34
C ALA A 184 -6.12 -1.94 -0.92
N VAL A 185 -5.57 -2.83 -0.09
CA VAL A 185 -5.22 -2.51 1.30
C VAL A 185 -3.85 -3.03 1.67
N GLY A 186 -3.03 -2.15 2.30
CA GLY A 186 -1.71 -2.47 2.83
C GLY A 186 -1.75 -2.89 4.29
N LEU A 187 -0.95 -3.90 4.67
CA LEU A 187 -0.67 -4.18 6.07
C LEU A 187 0.47 -3.29 6.54
N LYS A 188 0.18 -2.36 7.47
CA LYS A 188 1.22 -1.54 8.09
C LYS A 188 1.89 -2.26 9.24
N ASN A 189 3.20 -2.48 9.12
CA ASN A 189 3.99 -3.18 10.15
C ASN A 189 3.37 -4.54 10.54
N ASP A 190 3.05 -4.77 11.81
CA ASP A 190 2.42 -5.98 12.38
C ASP A 190 3.03 -7.32 11.90
N LEU A 191 4.36 -7.38 11.91
CA LEU A 191 5.12 -8.49 11.34
C LEU A 191 4.78 -9.84 11.97
N ASP A 192 4.39 -9.85 13.25
CA ASP A 192 4.06 -11.10 13.97
C ASP A 192 2.82 -11.80 13.40
N GLN A 193 1.90 -11.04 12.79
CA GLN A 193 0.63 -11.56 12.26
C GLN A 193 0.62 -11.71 10.73
N ILE A 194 1.74 -11.47 10.05
CA ILE A 194 1.83 -11.65 8.59
C ILE A 194 1.37 -13.04 8.13
N PRO A 195 1.75 -14.16 8.79
CA PRO A 195 1.30 -15.48 8.36
C PRO A 195 -0.22 -15.63 8.29
N GLU A 196 -0.95 -14.98 9.21
CA GLU A 196 -2.41 -15.02 9.30
C GLU A 196 -3.10 -13.98 8.40
N LEU A 197 -2.39 -12.88 8.03
CA LEU A 197 -2.97 -11.73 7.36
C LEU A 197 -2.56 -11.59 5.90
N VAL A 198 -1.50 -12.25 5.45
CA VAL A 198 -1.01 -12.12 4.06
C VAL A 198 -2.07 -12.47 3.01
N GLY A 199 -3.05 -13.31 3.36
CA GLY A 199 -4.21 -13.64 2.51
C GLY A 199 -5.25 -12.52 2.40
N ASP A 200 -5.35 -11.68 3.44
CA ASP A 200 -6.37 -10.64 3.59
C ASP A 200 -5.91 -9.27 3.05
N PHE A 201 -4.58 -9.05 2.90
CA PHE A 201 -3.99 -7.78 2.46
C PHE A 201 -3.33 -7.89 1.09
N ASP A 202 -3.30 -6.82 0.31
CA ASP A 202 -2.81 -6.80 -1.08
C ASP A 202 -1.34 -6.41 -1.19
N PHE A 203 -0.81 -5.72 -0.19
CA PHE A 203 0.59 -5.31 -0.07
C PHE A 203 0.96 -5.13 1.40
N ALA A 204 2.22 -4.82 1.67
CA ALA A 204 2.66 -4.40 2.99
C ALA A 204 3.37 -3.05 2.92
N VAL A 205 3.23 -2.24 3.98
CA VAL A 205 4.06 -1.07 4.25
C VAL A 205 4.79 -1.32 5.56
N ASN A 206 6.11 -1.23 5.54
CA ASN A 206 6.92 -1.51 6.72
C ASN A 206 7.95 -0.42 6.96
N GLU A 207 8.14 -0.11 8.23
CA GLU A 207 9.15 0.81 8.70
C GLU A 207 10.24 0.08 9.47
N GLN A 208 11.50 0.40 9.15
CA GLN A 208 12.69 0.05 9.93
C GLN A 208 12.98 -1.45 10.08
N CYS A 209 12.49 -2.32 9.19
CA CYS A 209 12.78 -3.75 9.31
C CYS A 209 14.28 -4.06 9.22
N ALA A 210 15.08 -3.27 8.49
CA ALA A 210 16.52 -3.49 8.43
C ALA A 210 17.21 -3.01 9.70
N GLN A 211 16.76 -1.90 10.30
CA GLN A 211 17.27 -1.43 11.57
C GLN A 211 17.09 -2.45 12.69
N TYR A 212 15.95 -3.17 12.69
CA TYR A 212 15.64 -4.19 13.69
C TYR A 212 16.02 -5.62 13.28
N GLY A 213 16.54 -5.81 12.05
CA GLY A 213 17.00 -7.12 11.57
C GLY A 213 15.87 -8.11 11.29
N GLU A 214 14.70 -7.65 10.86
CA GLU A 214 13.48 -8.45 10.72
C GLU A 214 12.85 -8.43 9.32
N CYS A 215 13.55 -7.90 8.29
CA CYS A 215 13.00 -7.79 6.93
C CYS A 215 12.62 -9.14 6.31
N GLU A 216 13.26 -10.24 6.70
CA GLU A 216 12.89 -11.57 6.18
C GLU A 216 11.46 -11.98 6.55
N ARG A 217 10.88 -11.39 7.59
CA ARG A 217 9.49 -11.65 8.01
C ARG A 217 8.46 -11.11 7.01
N LEU A 218 8.87 -10.23 6.10
CA LEU A 218 8.03 -9.65 5.04
C LEU A 218 7.97 -10.52 3.77
N THR A 219 8.83 -11.55 3.66
CA THR A 219 8.91 -12.41 2.48
C THR A 219 7.60 -13.11 2.10
N PRO A 220 6.69 -13.46 3.02
CA PRO A 220 5.40 -14.04 2.62
C PRO A 220 4.59 -13.18 1.66
N PHE A 221 4.67 -11.83 1.77
CA PHE A 221 4.05 -10.93 0.78
C PHE A 221 4.71 -11.07 -0.59
N VAL A 222 6.03 -11.03 -0.65
CA VAL A 222 6.78 -11.15 -1.91
C VAL A 222 6.55 -12.51 -2.57
N GLU A 223 6.56 -13.58 -1.79
CA GLU A 223 6.27 -14.95 -2.24
C GLU A 223 4.84 -15.10 -2.78
N ALA A 224 3.90 -14.33 -2.22
CA ALA A 224 2.52 -14.22 -2.72
C ALA A 224 2.38 -13.30 -3.95
N GLY A 225 3.51 -12.74 -4.47
CA GLY A 225 3.49 -11.81 -5.61
C GLY A 225 2.99 -10.41 -5.25
N LYS A 226 3.00 -10.04 -3.97
CA LYS A 226 2.52 -8.77 -3.43
C LYS A 226 3.69 -7.82 -3.13
N ALA A 227 3.50 -6.52 -3.37
CA ALA A 227 4.52 -5.51 -3.08
C ALA A 227 4.78 -5.40 -1.56
N VAL A 228 6.02 -5.08 -1.22
CA VAL A 228 6.41 -4.61 0.10
C VAL A 228 7.06 -3.24 -0.05
N PHE A 229 6.38 -2.22 0.36
CA PHE A 229 6.88 -0.84 0.44
C PHE A 229 7.57 -0.66 1.79
N HIS A 230 8.90 -0.48 1.76
CA HIS A 230 9.73 -0.46 2.95
C HIS A 230 10.45 0.88 3.10
N VAL A 231 10.53 1.37 4.34
CA VAL A 231 11.17 2.64 4.66
C VAL A 231 12.15 2.49 5.83
N GLU A 232 13.32 3.10 5.67
CA GLU A 232 14.29 3.34 6.74
C GLU A 232 14.45 4.84 6.99
N TYR A 233 14.85 5.22 8.21
CA TYR A 233 15.06 6.61 8.60
C TYR A 233 16.50 6.91 8.99
N GLU A 234 17.14 6.04 9.73
CA GLU A 234 18.45 6.28 10.34
C GLU A 234 19.57 5.49 9.67
N LEU A 235 19.26 4.33 9.09
CA LEU A 235 20.26 3.53 8.39
C LEU A 235 20.58 4.12 7.02
N PRO A 236 21.87 4.35 6.69
CA PRO A 236 22.23 4.74 5.33
C PRO A 236 21.93 3.62 4.33
N THR A 237 21.56 3.98 3.09
CA THR A 237 21.19 3.03 2.02
C THR A 237 22.23 1.91 1.80
N ALA A 238 23.51 2.19 1.98
CA ALA A 238 24.57 1.18 1.88
C ALA A 238 24.46 0.02 2.89
N ARG A 239 23.66 0.18 3.96
CA ARG A 239 23.50 -0.83 5.01
C ARG A 239 22.30 -1.74 4.77
N PHE A 240 21.32 -1.37 3.97
CA PHE A 240 20.11 -2.15 3.79
C PHE A 240 19.75 -2.43 2.31
N CYS A 241 20.16 -1.61 1.36
CA CYS A 241 19.70 -1.77 -0.02
C CYS A 241 20.08 -3.09 -0.70
N ALA A 242 21.21 -3.69 -0.35
CA ALA A 242 21.60 -4.98 -0.91
C ALA A 242 20.62 -6.09 -0.48
N ASP A 243 20.29 -6.12 0.82
CA ASP A 243 19.35 -7.09 1.36
C ASP A 243 17.90 -6.80 0.90
N SER A 244 17.51 -5.53 0.86
CA SER A 244 16.19 -5.13 0.34
C SER A 244 15.97 -5.65 -1.09
N ARG A 245 16.95 -5.46 -1.98
CA ARG A 245 16.85 -5.98 -3.36
C ARG A 245 16.82 -7.51 -3.40
N ARG A 246 17.62 -8.18 -2.57
CA ARG A 246 17.62 -9.65 -2.45
C ARG A 246 16.25 -10.17 -2.01
N LEU A 247 15.58 -9.46 -1.11
CA LEU A 247 14.28 -9.82 -0.56
C LEU A 247 13.09 -9.33 -1.43
N GLY A 248 13.34 -8.56 -2.49
CA GLY A 248 12.31 -8.03 -3.36
C GLY A 248 11.50 -6.87 -2.77
N LEU A 249 12.08 -6.13 -1.81
CA LEU A 249 11.43 -4.99 -1.16
C LEU A 249 11.64 -3.71 -1.97
N SER A 250 10.61 -2.88 -2.05
CA SER A 250 10.65 -1.52 -2.61
C SER A 250 11.06 -0.52 -1.53
N SER A 251 12.37 -0.33 -1.35
CA SER A 251 12.90 0.34 -0.17
C SER A 251 13.32 1.78 -0.41
N LEU A 252 12.96 2.65 0.54
CA LEU A 252 13.32 4.06 0.60
C LEU A 252 14.08 4.39 1.89
N LEU A 253 14.99 5.33 1.81
CA LEU A 253 15.43 6.11 2.96
C LEU A 253 14.62 7.41 2.97
N LYS A 254 13.96 7.69 4.08
CA LYS A 254 13.16 8.89 4.30
C LYS A 254 13.66 9.69 5.50
N ARG A 255 13.16 10.90 5.65
CA ARG A 255 13.25 11.66 6.90
C ARG A 255 12.01 11.36 7.75
N TRP A 256 12.11 11.48 9.05
CA TRP A 256 10.97 11.36 9.97
C TRP A 256 9.82 12.34 9.67
N SER A 257 10.14 13.47 9.02
CA SER A 257 9.13 14.44 8.56
C SER A 257 8.24 13.91 7.44
N LEU A 258 8.59 12.82 6.77
CA LEU A 258 7.89 12.26 5.61
C LEU A 258 7.56 13.33 4.55
N ASP A 259 8.50 14.28 4.35
CA ASP A 259 8.45 15.28 3.30
C ASP A 259 8.76 14.68 1.91
N ALA A 260 8.86 15.52 0.88
CA ALA A 260 9.16 15.07 -0.49
C ALA A 260 10.52 14.38 -0.64
N TRP A 261 11.48 14.61 0.28
CA TRP A 261 12.81 14.05 0.17
C TRP A 261 12.79 12.52 0.30
N ARG A 262 13.48 11.85 -0.61
CA ARG A 262 13.66 10.40 -0.63
C ARG A 262 15.02 10.00 -1.19
N ARG A 263 15.47 8.81 -0.84
CA ARG A 263 16.58 8.13 -1.52
C ARG A 263 16.22 6.67 -1.72
N THR A 264 16.29 6.22 -2.96
CA THR A 264 15.95 4.84 -3.35
C THR A 264 17.10 3.87 -3.17
N CYS A 265 16.77 2.65 -3.07
CA CYS A 265 17.70 1.58 -3.29
C CYS A 265 17.90 1.33 -4.79
#